data_2115d2c6a51d4167128e6d344ae51fd5
#
_entry.id   2115d2c6a51d4167128e6d344ae51fd5
#
_cell.length_a   1.000
_cell.length_b   1.000
_cell.length_c   1.000
_cell.angle_alpha   90.00
_cell.angle_beta   90.00
_cell.angle_gamma   90.00
#
_symmetry.space_group_name_H-M   'P 1'
#
loop_
_entity.id
_entity.type
_entity.pdbx_description
1 polymer ?
#
loop_
_entity_poly.entity_id
_entity_poly.type
_entity_poly.pdbx_seq_one_letter_code
_entity_poly.pdbx_strand_id
1 'polypeptide(L)'
;MLTGAQLRAARALLGIDQKTLADQAGVSLPTVQRMEASPGIVRGVVDSLTKIVEALDRAGVELIGEGASSSGGGRGVRLKKPAERPIE
;
A
#
# COMPACT_ATOMS: atom_id res chain seq x y z
N MET A 1 3.42 9.01 5.64
CA MET A 1 2.96 8.40 4.41
C MET A 1 3.44 6.96 4.37
N LEU A 2 3.96 6.44 3.28
CA LEU A 2 4.37 5.05 3.25
C LEU A 2 5.79 4.92 2.72
N THR A 3 6.40 3.78 3.01
CA THR A 3 7.73 3.47 2.51
C THR A 3 7.63 2.53 1.31
N GLY A 4 8.73 2.46 0.55
CA GLY A 4 8.78 1.50 -0.55
C GLY A 4 8.60 0.07 -0.05
N ALA A 5 9.14 -0.24 1.12
CA ALA A 5 8.99 -1.57 1.71
C ALA A 5 7.53 -1.86 2.04
N GLN A 6 6.81 -0.89 2.58
CA GLN A 6 5.39 -1.08 2.83
C GLN A 6 4.62 -1.35 1.54
N LEU A 7 4.98 -0.65 0.48
CA LEU A 7 4.31 -0.85 -0.80
C LEU A 7 4.57 -2.26 -1.34
N ARG A 8 5.82 -2.71 -1.28
CA ARG A 8 6.14 -4.07 -1.70
C ARG A 8 5.41 -5.11 -0.85
N ALA A 9 5.36 -4.87 0.46
CA ALA A 9 4.67 -5.79 1.37
C ALA A 9 3.18 -5.83 1.10
N ALA A 10 2.58 -4.68 0.82
CA ALA A 10 1.16 -4.62 0.49
C ALA A 10 0.86 -5.42 -0.76
N ARG A 11 1.69 -5.28 -1.79
CA ARG A 11 1.52 -6.06 -3.00
C ARG A 11 1.63 -7.56 -2.72
N ALA A 12 2.61 -7.92 -1.89
CA ALA A 12 2.79 -9.33 -1.52
C ALA A 12 1.57 -9.88 -0.80
N LEU A 13 1.01 -9.10 0.12
CA LEU A 13 -0.19 -9.52 0.83
C LEU A 13 -1.36 -9.72 -0.11
N LEU A 14 -1.46 -8.88 -1.13
CA LEU A 14 -2.55 -8.96 -2.10
C LEU A 14 -2.29 -10.00 -3.19
N GLY A 15 -1.05 -10.47 -3.32
CA GLY A 15 -0.71 -11.43 -4.34
C GLY A 15 -0.75 -10.86 -5.75
N ILE A 16 -0.46 -9.59 -5.91
CA ILE A 16 -0.51 -8.95 -7.22
C ILE A 16 0.87 -8.43 -7.61
N ASP A 17 1.06 -8.27 -8.91
CA ASP A 17 2.32 -7.75 -9.42
C ASP A 17 2.24 -6.23 -9.54
N GLN A 18 3.37 -5.63 -9.91
CA GLN A 18 3.46 -4.18 -10.01
C GLN A 18 2.54 -3.62 -11.07
N LYS A 19 2.41 -4.33 -12.19
CA LYS A 19 1.56 -3.83 -13.27
C LYS A 19 0.09 -3.82 -12.84
N THR A 20 -0.33 -4.84 -12.14
CA THR A 20 -1.70 -4.90 -11.65
C THR A 20 -1.97 -3.76 -10.69
N LEU A 21 -1.03 -3.49 -9.79
CA LEU A 21 -1.21 -2.38 -8.86
C LEU A 21 -1.26 -1.06 -9.62
N ALA A 22 -0.38 -0.88 -10.61
CA ALA A 22 -0.37 0.34 -11.40
C ALA A 22 -1.71 0.54 -12.08
N ASP A 23 -2.25 -0.52 -12.68
CA ASP A 23 -3.54 -0.44 -13.36
C ASP A 23 -4.65 -0.09 -12.38
N GLN A 24 -4.66 -0.72 -11.22
CA GLN A 24 -5.70 -0.47 -10.23
C GLN A 24 -5.63 0.94 -9.66
N ALA A 25 -4.44 1.47 -9.53
CA ALA A 25 -4.24 2.80 -8.97
C ALA A 25 -4.37 3.90 -10.02
N GLY A 26 -4.30 3.55 -11.29
CA GLY A 26 -4.35 4.55 -12.35
C GLY A 26 -3.05 5.31 -12.48
N VAL A 27 -1.93 4.65 -12.23
CA VAL A 27 -0.60 5.24 -12.40
C VAL A 27 0.21 4.34 -13.33
N SER A 28 1.36 4.84 -13.77
CA SER A 28 2.18 4.05 -14.68
C SER A 28 3.00 3.02 -13.92
N LEU A 29 3.38 1.96 -14.61
CA LEU A 29 4.25 0.94 -14.04
C LEU A 29 5.57 1.53 -13.56
N PRO A 30 6.25 2.38 -14.35
CA PRO A 30 7.48 2.99 -13.85
C PRO A 30 7.28 3.77 -12.56
N THR A 31 6.12 4.37 -12.37
CA THR A 31 5.82 5.07 -11.12
C THR A 31 5.82 4.11 -9.94
N VAL A 32 5.17 2.96 -10.09
CA VAL A 32 5.16 1.96 -9.03
C VAL A 32 6.56 1.45 -8.77
N GLN A 33 7.31 1.16 -9.83
CA GLN A 33 8.68 0.65 -9.70
C GLN A 33 9.56 1.64 -8.94
N ARG A 34 9.44 2.92 -9.28
CA ARG A 34 10.23 3.94 -8.61
C ARG A 34 9.86 4.07 -7.15
N MET A 35 8.58 4.02 -6.86
CA MET A 35 8.11 4.11 -5.49
C MET A 35 8.62 2.94 -4.65
N GLU A 36 8.56 1.74 -5.20
CA GLU A 36 9.00 0.56 -4.45
C GLU A 36 10.50 0.52 -4.26
N ALA A 37 11.24 1.20 -5.11
CA ALA A 37 12.69 1.26 -4.98
C ALA A 37 13.14 2.31 -3.98
N SER A 38 12.24 3.09 -3.45
CA SER A 38 12.59 4.14 -2.49
C SER A 38 13.16 3.52 -1.21
N PRO A 39 14.33 3.99 -0.75
CA PRO A 39 14.95 3.39 0.44
C PRO A 39 14.27 3.76 1.75
N GLY A 40 13.37 4.72 1.72
CA GLY A 40 12.64 5.15 2.91
C GLY A 40 11.26 5.58 2.50
N ILE A 41 10.82 6.68 3.09
CA ILE A 41 9.50 7.20 2.76
C ILE A 41 9.45 7.56 1.29
N VAL A 42 8.42 7.07 0.62
CA VAL A 42 8.23 7.34 -0.80
C VAL A 42 7.99 8.83 -1.00
N ARG A 43 8.72 9.41 -1.94
CA ARG A 43 8.55 10.80 -2.33
C ARG A 43 8.12 10.84 -3.78
N GLY A 44 7.39 11.86 -4.14
CA GLY A 44 6.97 11.99 -5.51
C GLY A 44 5.76 12.88 -5.61
N VAL A 45 5.08 12.79 -6.73
CA VAL A 45 3.90 13.58 -6.98
C VAL A 45 2.80 13.13 -6.01
N VAL A 46 2.26 14.11 -5.28
CA VAL A 46 1.23 13.82 -4.27
C VAL A 46 0.04 13.09 -4.89
N ASP A 47 -0.33 13.47 -6.11
CA ASP A 47 -1.46 12.83 -6.77
C ASP A 47 -1.23 11.33 -6.97
N SER A 48 -0.04 10.95 -7.40
CA SER A 48 0.29 9.54 -7.59
C SER A 48 0.31 8.80 -6.27
N LEU A 49 0.86 9.42 -5.23
CA LEU A 49 0.88 8.80 -3.90
C LEU A 49 -0.54 8.57 -3.39
N THR A 50 -1.40 9.56 -3.57
CA THR A 50 -2.79 9.46 -3.14
C THR A 50 -3.49 8.32 -3.87
N LYS A 51 -3.27 8.22 -5.18
CA LYS A 51 -3.90 7.16 -5.96
C LYS A 51 -3.45 5.78 -5.50
N ILE A 52 -2.17 5.63 -5.18
CA ILE A 52 -1.64 4.36 -4.68
C ILE A 52 -2.27 4.03 -3.33
N VAL A 53 -2.28 5.00 -2.42
CA VAL A 53 -2.82 4.76 -1.08
C VAL A 53 -4.30 4.37 -1.16
N GLU A 54 -5.05 5.08 -2.00
CA GLU A 54 -6.47 4.78 -2.15
C GLU A 54 -6.70 3.41 -2.78
N ALA A 55 -5.86 3.03 -3.73
CA ALA A 55 -5.99 1.72 -4.36
C ALA A 55 -5.73 0.61 -3.34
N LEU A 56 -4.73 0.78 -2.51
CA LEU A 56 -4.43 -0.21 -1.47
C LEU A 56 -5.57 -0.30 -0.47
N ASP A 57 -6.12 0.84 -0.09
CA ASP A 57 -7.24 0.86 0.84
C ASP A 57 -8.44 0.12 0.26
N ARG A 58 -8.78 0.39 -1.00
CA ARG A 58 -9.89 -0.29 -1.66
C ARG A 58 -9.64 -1.79 -1.75
N ALA A 59 -8.39 -2.19 -1.91
CA ALA A 59 -8.04 -3.59 -2.02
C ALA A 59 -8.00 -4.30 -0.67
N GLY A 60 -8.11 -3.57 0.42
CA GLY A 60 -8.18 -4.17 1.74
C GLY A 60 -6.89 -4.17 2.53
N VAL A 61 -5.94 -3.31 2.16
CA VAL A 61 -4.68 -3.21 2.91
C VAL A 61 -4.70 -1.96 3.77
N GLU A 62 -4.34 -2.14 5.02
CA GLU A 62 -4.17 -1.04 5.95
C GLU A 62 -2.68 -0.74 6.08
N LEU A 63 -2.32 0.53 5.87
CA LEU A 63 -0.95 0.97 6.06
C LEU A 63 -0.78 1.41 7.51
N ILE A 64 0.21 0.85 8.18
CA ILE A 64 0.45 1.16 9.59
C ILE A 64 1.63 2.10 9.66
N GLY A 65 1.37 3.33 10.10
CA GLY A 65 2.41 4.32 10.23
C GLY A 65 3.25 4.11 11.47
N GLU A 66 4.41 4.74 11.47
CA GLU A 66 5.28 4.70 12.62
C GLU A 66 4.57 5.31 13.82
N GLY A 67 4.64 4.65 14.95
CA GLY A 67 3.98 5.14 16.15
C GLY A 67 2.53 4.79 16.25
N ALA A 68 1.98 4.12 15.22
CA ALA A 68 0.60 3.69 15.28
C ALA A 68 0.45 2.60 16.33
N SER A 69 -0.78 2.41 16.74
CA SER A 69 -1.10 1.48 17.80
C SER A 69 -0.68 0.07 17.43
N SER A 70 0.41 -0.38 18.01
CA SER A 70 0.88 -1.75 17.85
C SER A 70 1.90 -1.99 18.93
N SER A 71 2.16 -3.23 19.24
CA SER A 71 3.04 -3.55 20.35
C SER A 71 4.48 -3.15 20.08
N GLY A 72 4.91 -3.12 18.84
CA GLY A 72 6.31 -2.84 18.53
C GLY A 72 6.59 -1.46 18.00
N GLY A 73 5.59 -0.69 17.70
CA GLY A 73 5.79 0.55 16.97
C GLY A 73 6.26 0.25 15.56
N GLY A 74 6.80 1.25 14.88
CA GLY A 74 7.33 1.05 13.53
C GLY A 74 6.23 0.97 12.48
N ARG A 75 6.64 0.79 11.25
CA ARG A 75 5.73 0.78 10.11
C ARG A 75 5.40 -0.64 9.69
N GLY A 76 4.24 -0.80 9.09
CA GLY A 76 3.86 -2.11 8.59
C GLY A 76 2.65 -2.03 7.70
N VAL A 77 2.15 -3.19 7.34
CA VAL A 77 0.93 -3.32 6.54
C VAL A 77 0.14 -4.49 7.08
N ARG A 78 -1.15 -4.44 6.87
CA ARG A 78 -2.02 -5.51 7.34
C ARG A 78 -3.20 -5.61 6.40
N LEU A 79 -3.62 -6.86 6.10
CA LEU A 79 -4.88 -7.03 5.40
C LEU A 79 -5.99 -6.71 6.38
N LYS A 80 -6.88 -5.83 5.96
CA LYS A 80 -8.02 -5.48 6.79
C LYS A 80 -8.96 -6.68 6.83
N LYS A 81 -9.57 -6.84 7.97
CA LYS A 81 -10.61 -7.83 8.07
C LYS A 81 -11.67 -7.48 7.02
N PRO A 82 -12.13 -8.44 6.25
CA PRO A 82 -13.16 -8.14 5.27
C PRO A 82 -14.35 -7.48 5.96
N ALA A 83 -15.01 -6.61 5.24
CA ALA A 83 -16.21 -5.98 5.77
C ALA A 83 -17.12 -7.08 6.29
N GLU A 84 -17.77 -6.79 7.41
CA GLU A 84 -18.65 -7.75 8.00
C GLU A 84 -19.68 -8.16 6.99
N ARG A 85 -19.68 -9.43 6.67
CA ARG A 85 -20.65 -9.93 5.74
C ARG A 85 -21.76 -10.62 6.49
N PRO A 86 -22.97 -10.46 6.00
CA PRO A 86 -24.04 -11.22 6.62
C PRO A 86 -23.67 -12.68 6.59
N ILE A 87 -24.03 -13.36 7.62
CA ILE A 87 -23.83 -14.79 7.64
C ILE A 87 -24.62 -15.34 6.51
N GLU A 88 -23.90 -15.92 5.64
CA GLU A 88 -24.56 -16.47 4.48
C GLU A 88 -25.23 -17.74 4.80
#